data_d22290c7062425b4cf34c80eaa2cf396
#
_entry.id   d22290c7062425b4cf34c80eaa2cf396
#
_cell.length_a   1.000
_cell.length_b   1.000
_cell.length_c   1.000
_cell.angle_alpha   90.00
_cell.angle_beta   90.00
_cell.angle_gamma   90.00
#
_symmetry.space_group_name_H-M   'P 1'
#
loop_
_entity.id
_entity.type
_entity.pdbx_description
1 polymer ?
#
loop_
_entity_poly.entity_id
_entity_poly.type
_entity_poly.pdbx_seq_one_letter_code
_entity_poly.pdbx_strand_id
1 'polypeptide(L)'
;MYYIGIDLGTSAVKLLLMEESGKICNIVSREYPLFFPHPGWSEQKPEDWFAQSMEGMKELTKDIDRSQVAGIGFGGQMHGLVTLDKDDNVIRPAILWNDGRTGEETEYLNTVIGKEKLSEYTANIAFAGFTAPKILWMQKNEPENFKKVVKIMLPKDYLAYRLSGSFCTDVSDASGMLLLDVKNRCWSKEMLEICGITEEQLPKLYESWEVVGTLKPEIAKELGFSEDVKVVAGAGDNAAAAVGTGTVGDGQCNISLGTSGTVFISSKNFGVDENNALHSFCHADGSYHLMGCMLSAASCNKWWAEEILQTKDFAAEQAPIQKLGENHVFFLPYLMGERSPHNNPDARGVFFGMSMDSTRADMTQAVLEGVAFGLRDSLEVARSLGIKIERTKICGGGAKSPLWKKIIANVMNLKVDVLENEEGPSMGGAMLAAVGCGAYPDVETIGKKFAKVVDTVEPDPELVAKYEERYQKFRTLYPAMKPLF
;
A
#
# COMPACT_ATOMS: atom_id res chain seq x y z
N MET A 1 -14.63 25.53 -3.10
CA MET A 1 -14.01 25.04 -1.84
C MET A 1 -12.75 24.25 -2.18
N TYR A 2 -11.79 24.18 -1.22
CA TYR A 2 -10.56 23.42 -1.37
C TYR A 2 -10.49 22.31 -0.32
N TYR A 3 -9.85 21.21 -0.69
CA TYR A 3 -9.58 20.05 0.17
C TYR A 3 -8.10 19.73 0.14
N ILE A 4 -7.53 19.46 1.29
CA ILE A 4 -6.12 19.12 1.44
C ILE A 4 -6.00 17.61 1.65
N GLY A 5 -5.24 16.96 0.81
CA GLY A 5 -4.83 15.56 1.00
C GLY A 5 -3.38 15.50 1.47
N ILE A 6 -3.13 14.79 2.54
CA ILE A 6 -1.81 14.61 3.13
C ILE A 6 -1.42 13.14 2.99
N ASP A 7 -0.38 12.86 2.22
CA ASP A 7 0.23 11.53 2.12
C ASP A 7 1.48 11.49 3.00
N LEU A 8 1.36 10.82 4.15
CA LEU A 8 2.43 10.64 5.11
C LEU A 8 3.28 9.43 4.70
N GLY A 9 4.22 9.64 3.78
CA GLY A 9 5.11 8.59 3.29
C GLY A 9 6.30 8.31 4.21
N THR A 10 7.15 7.35 3.82
CA THR A 10 8.33 6.97 4.63
C THR A 10 9.45 8.01 4.58
N SER A 11 9.69 8.63 3.43
CA SER A 11 10.81 9.58 3.26
C SER A 11 10.37 11.04 3.28
N ALA A 12 9.10 11.31 3.03
CA ALA A 12 8.54 12.64 2.92
C ALA A 12 7.03 12.63 3.14
N VAL A 13 6.49 13.76 3.57
CA VAL A 13 5.06 14.04 3.45
C VAL A 13 4.80 14.77 2.14
N LYS A 14 3.82 14.28 1.38
CA LYS A 14 3.30 14.95 0.18
C LYS A 14 1.93 15.52 0.47
N LEU A 15 1.77 16.80 0.23
CA LEU A 15 0.51 17.51 0.42
C LEU A 15 -0.04 17.95 -0.95
N LEU A 16 -1.32 17.76 -1.15
CA LEU A 16 -2.02 18.10 -2.39
C LEU A 16 -3.23 18.98 -2.08
N LEU A 17 -3.36 20.07 -2.83
CA LEU A 17 -4.52 20.95 -2.78
C LEU A 17 -5.44 20.66 -3.95
N MET A 18 -6.63 20.18 -3.66
CA MET A 18 -7.68 19.86 -4.63
C MET A 18 -8.82 20.86 -4.53
N GLU A 19 -9.20 21.43 -5.68
CA GLU A 19 -10.48 22.15 -5.81
C GLU A 19 -11.65 21.16 -5.89
N GLU A 20 -12.84 21.58 -5.49
CA GLU A 20 -14.06 20.75 -5.50
C GLU A 20 -14.36 20.11 -6.87
N SER A 21 -13.92 20.73 -7.96
CA SER A 21 -14.00 20.19 -9.32
C SER A 21 -13.10 18.98 -9.58
N GLY A 22 -12.19 18.63 -8.66
CA GLY A 22 -11.16 17.61 -8.81
C GLY A 22 -9.85 18.14 -9.40
N LYS A 23 -9.78 19.45 -9.70
CA LYS A 23 -8.54 20.07 -10.20
C LYS A 23 -7.49 20.12 -9.08
N ILE A 24 -6.30 19.64 -9.40
CA ILE A 24 -5.13 19.80 -8.53
C ILE A 24 -4.58 21.22 -8.71
N CYS A 25 -4.58 22.00 -7.63
CA CYS A 25 -4.14 23.39 -7.65
C CYS A 25 -2.66 23.53 -7.30
N ASN A 26 -2.18 22.72 -6.35
CA ASN A 26 -0.80 22.75 -5.90
C ASN A 26 -0.40 21.41 -5.27
N ILE A 27 0.89 21.10 -5.29
CA ILE A 27 1.50 19.94 -4.61
C ILE A 27 2.79 20.42 -3.95
N VAL A 28 2.98 20.02 -2.70
CA VAL A 28 4.18 20.28 -1.91
C VAL A 28 4.69 18.97 -1.33
N SER A 29 6.00 18.75 -1.37
CA SER A 29 6.66 17.61 -0.74
C SER A 29 7.73 18.10 0.23
N ARG A 30 7.76 17.54 1.44
CA ARG A 30 8.73 17.91 2.48
C ARG A 30 9.33 16.66 3.11
N GLU A 31 10.64 16.58 3.08
CA GLU A 31 11.40 15.45 3.61
C GLU A 31 11.56 15.53 5.14
N TYR A 32 11.77 14.38 5.74
CA TYR A 32 12.15 14.23 7.15
C TYR A 32 13.14 13.06 7.33
N PRO A 33 13.92 13.07 8.44
CA PRO A 33 14.92 12.03 8.67
C PRO A 33 14.31 10.65 8.88
N LEU A 34 15.03 9.64 8.41
CA LEU A 34 14.81 8.23 8.69
C LEU A 34 16.03 7.71 9.47
N PHE A 35 15.80 7.05 10.60
CA PHE A 35 16.85 6.58 11.49
C PHE A 35 16.98 5.06 11.46
N PHE A 36 18.22 4.58 11.42
CA PHE A 36 18.58 3.16 11.44
C PHE A 36 19.48 2.88 12.65
N PRO A 37 18.93 2.83 13.89
CA PRO A 37 19.75 2.71 15.12
C PRO A 37 20.51 1.40 15.21
N HIS A 38 20.02 0.34 14.55
CA HIS A 38 20.68 -0.96 14.44
C HIS A 38 20.45 -1.54 13.04
N PRO A 39 21.26 -2.52 12.60
CA PRO A 39 21.00 -3.21 11.32
C PRO A 39 19.58 -3.79 11.27
N GLY A 40 18.84 -3.49 10.22
CA GLY A 40 17.47 -3.94 10.02
C GLY A 40 16.40 -3.19 10.82
N TRP A 41 16.76 -2.19 11.65
CA TRP A 41 15.82 -1.34 12.35
C TRP A 41 15.53 -0.07 11.54
N SER A 42 14.30 0.42 11.65
CA SER A 42 13.86 1.64 10.96
C SER A 42 12.91 2.43 11.84
N GLU A 43 13.29 3.66 12.16
CA GLU A 43 12.57 4.52 13.11
C GLU A 43 12.41 5.94 12.59
N GLN A 44 11.34 6.62 13.03
CA GLN A 44 11.11 8.05 12.79
C GLN A 44 10.55 8.73 14.04
N LYS A 45 10.77 10.05 14.13
CA LYS A 45 10.17 10.88 15.16
C LYS A 45 8.81 11.40 14.67
N PRO A 46 7.71 11.06 15.33
CA PRO A 46 6.38 11.54 14.93
C PRO A 46 6.25 13.07 14.90
N GLU A 47 7.03 13.76 15.72
CA GLU A 47 7.07 15.23 15.75
C GLU A 47 7.56 15.83 14.43
N ASP A 48 8.49 15.16 13.74
CA ASP A 48 8.99 15.60 12.43
C ASP A 48 7.88 15.55 11.37
N TRP A 49 7.02 14.52 11.41
CA TRP A 49 5.86 14.43 10.52
C TRP A 49 4.92 15.60 10.70
N PHE A 50 4.61 15.92 11.96
CA PHE A 50 3.72 17.04 12.28
C PHE A 50 4.33 18.38 11.86
N ALA A 51 5.61 18.62 12.20
CA ALA A 51 6.29 19.88 11.85
C ALA A 51 6.33 20.09 10.32
N GLN A 52 6.72 19.06 9.56
CA GLN A 52 6.78 19.16 8.09
C GLN A 52 5.40 19.28 7.45
N SER A 53 4.38 18.65 8.03
CA SER A 53 2.99 18.81 7.56
C SER A 53 2.47 20.23 7.78
N MET A 54 2.77 20.84 8.92
CA MET A 54 2.38 22.23 9.22
C MET A 54 3.05 23.21 8.24
N GLU A 55 4.35 23.11 8.05
CA GLU A 55 5.09 23.96 7.09
C GLU A 55 4.63 23.69 5.64
N GLY A 56 4.37 22.42 5.31
CA GLY A 56 3.83 22.04 4.00
C GLY A 56 2.46 22.65 3.73
N MET A 57 1.54 22.66 4.71
CA MET A 57 0.22 23.27 4.55
C MET A 57 0.30 24.81 4.37
N LYS A 58 1.21 25.49 5.08
CA LYS A 58 1.45 26.94 4.88
C LYS A 58 1.91 27.25 3.45
N GLU A 59 2.85 26.45 2.95
CA GLU A 59 3.38 26.58 1.59
C GLU A 59 2.33 26.23 0.54
N LEU A 60 1.59 25.13 0.74
CA LEU A 60 0.57 24.64 -0.16
C LEU A 60 -0.54 25.67 -0.44
N THR A 61 -0.88 26.46 0.59
CA THR A 61 -2.03 27.38 0.59
C THR A 61 -1.64 28.86 0.49
N LYS A 62 -0.38 29.16 0.16
CA LYS A 62 0.13 30.55 0.15
C LYS A 62 -0.57 31.46 -0.87
N ASP A 63 -1.01 30.87 -2.02
CA ASP A 63 -1.54 31.61 -3.17
C ASP A 63 -3.07 31.51 -3.29
N ILE A 64 -3.78 31.03 -2.24
CA ILE A 64 -5.25 30.91 -2.23
C ILE A 64 -5.87 31.65 -1.07
N ASP A 65 -7.17 31.89 -1.16
CA ASP A 65 -7.96 32.31 -0.01
C ASP A 65 -8.14 31.13 0.97
N ARG A 66 -7.42 31.16 2.08
CA ARG A 66 -7.40 30.10 3.09
C ARG A 66 -8.72 29.85 3.78
N SER A 67 -9.64 30.85 3.76
CA SER A 67 -11.00 30.67 4.26
C SER A 67 -11.83 29.69 3.43
N GLN A 68 -11.39 29.38 2.22
CA GLN A 68 -12.04 28.43 1.30
C GLN A 68 -11.60 26.97 1.55
N VAL A 69 -10.66 26.69 2.45
CA VAL A 69 -10.28 25.33 2.83
C VAL A 69 -11.39 24.74 3.69
N ALA A 70 -12.00 23.64 3.24
CA ALA A 70 -13.14 23.00 3.90
C ALA A 70 -12.75 21.75 4.69
N GLY A 71 -11.75 21.00 4.25
CA GLY A 71 -11.41 19.74 4.90
C GLY A 71 -10.00 19.24 4.60
N ILE A 72 -9.52 18.40 5.51
CA ILE A 72 -8.22 17.74 5.46
C ILE A 72 -8.43 16.23 5.60
N GLY A 73 -7.82 15.46 4.69
CA GLY A 73 -7.82 14.00 4.74
C GLY A 73 -6.41 13.44 4.53
N PHE A 74 -6.25 12.17 4.85
CA PHE A 74 -4.94 11.53 4.91
C PHE A 74 -4.86 10.27 4.07
N GLY A 75 -3.68 10.00 3.50
CA GLY A 75 -3.11 8.71 3.27
C GLY A 75 -1.86 8.59 4.14
N GLY A 76 -1.53 7.41 4.63
CA GLY A 76 -0.33 7.30 5.46
C GLY A 76 0.33 5.93 5.41
N GLN A 77 1.66 5.91 5.57
CA GLN A 77 2.41 4.67 5.73
C GLN A 77 1.81 3.81 6.84
N MET A 78 1.50 2.57 6.52
CA MET A 78 0.80 1.65 7.39
C MET A 78 1.72 1.02 8.46
N HIS A 79 1.13 0.35 9.44
CA HIS A 79 1.78 -0.57 10.37
C HIS A 79 2.72 0.06 11.41
N GLY A 80 3.09 1.32 11.32
CA GLY A 80 3.99 1.99 12.24
C GLY A 80 3.44 2.02 13.65
N LEU A 81 4.29 1.77 14.66
CA LEU A 81 3.90 1.84 16.07
C LEU A 81 4.28 3.21 16.65
N VAL A 82 3.28 4.01 16.95
CA VAL A 82 3.41 5.27 17.72
C VAL A 82 2.77 5.06 19.09
N THR A 83 3.51 5.40 20.16
CA THR A 83 3.02 5.23 21.54
C THR A 83 3.13 6.54 22.31
N LEU A 84 2.02 6.92 22.99
CA LEU A 84 1.96 8.12 23.83
C LEU A 84 1.73 7.75 25.29
N ASP A 85 2.28 8.59 26.18
CA ASP A 85 2.01 8.55 27.61
C ASP A 85 0.72 9.30 28.00
N LYS A 86 0.43 9.38 29.29
CA LYS A 86 -0.76 10.06 29.84
C LYS A 86 -0.79 11.57 29.58
N ASP A 87 0.35 12.18 29.30
CA ASP A 87 0.51 13.60 29.02
C ASP A 87 0.65 13.89 27.51
N ASP A 88 0.32 12.89 26.68
CA ASP A 88 0.41 12.91 25.21
C ASP A 88 1.85 13.08 24.64
N ASN A 89 2.86 12.79 25.44
CA ASN A 89 4.23 12.78 24.94
C ASN A 89 4.52 11.48 24.20
N VAL A 90 5.25 11.58 23.09
CA VAL A 90 5.79 10.41 22.38
C VAL A 90 6.82 9.71 23.26
N ILE A 91 6.59 8.45 23.58
CA ILE A 91 7.43 7.67 24.52
C ILE A 91 8.77 7.32 23.86
N ARG A 92 8.74 7.03 22.57
CA ARG A 92 9.91 6.65 21.79
C ARG A 92 9.69 6.94 20.29
N PRO A 93 10.75 6.99 19.45
CA PRO A 93 10.56 7.05 18.00
C PRO A 93 9.67 5.91 17.49
N ALA A 94 8.85 6.18 16.50
CA ALA A 94 7.97 5.19 15.89
C ALA A 94 8.77 4.07 15.22
N ILE A 95 8.38 2.82 15.45
CA ILE A 95 8.92 1.64 14.74
C ILE A 95 8.15 1.49 13.44
N LEU A 96 8.83 1.57 12.29
CA LEU A 96 8.19 1.65 10.98
C LEU A 96 7.86 0.28 10.38
N TRP A 97 7.11 0.30 9.27
CA TRP A 97 6.64 -0.88 8.54
C TRP A 97 7.78 -1.74 7.96
N ASN A 98 8.91 -1.12 7.60
CA ASN A 98 10.11 -1.76 7.03
C ASN A 98 11.15 -2.15 8.09
N ASP A 99 10.76 -2.13 9.37
CA ASP A 99 11.59 -2.57 10.50
C ASP A 99 11.51 -4.09 10.66
N GLY A 100 12.66 -4.73 10.78
CA GLY A 100 12.77 -6.20 10.89
C GLY A 100 13.04 -6.75 12.28
N ARG A 101 13.01 -5.90 13.35
CA ARG A 101 13.40 -6.32 14.71
C ARG A 101 12.50 -7.37 15.34
N THR A 102 11.26 -7.52 14.86
CA THR A 102 10.21 -8.33 15.49
C THR A 102 10.14 -9.77 14.95
N GLY A 103 11.25 -10.32 14.47
CA GLY A 103 11.29 -11.67 13.91
C GLY A 103 10.81 -12.75 14.88
N GLU A 104 11.26 -12.72 16.15
CA GLU A 104 10.87 -13.69 17.16
C GLU A 104 9.37 -13.59 17.52
N GLU A 105 8.84 -12.37 17.64
CA GLU A 105 7.43 -12.13 17.95
C GLU A 105 6.54 -12.54 16.77
N THR A 106 7.00 -12.32 15.54
CA THR A 106 6.31 -12.77 14.34
C THR A 106 6.25 -14.29 14.26
N GLU A 107 7.35 -14.95 14.56
CA GLU A 107 7.39 -16.41 14.63
C GLU A 107 6.50 -16.96 15.73
N TYR A 108 6.53 -16.38 16.94
CA TYR A 108 5.62 -16.75 18.03
C TYR A 108 4.15 -16.66 17.60
N LEU A 109 3.75 -15.56 16.99
CA LEU A 109 2.38 -15.39 16.51
C LEU A 109 2.00 -16.45 15.45
N ASN A 110 2.86 -16.70 14.47
CA ASN A 110 2.57 -17.62 13.38
C ASN A 110 2.65 -19.10 13.75
N THR A 111 3.44 -19.47 14.77
CA THR A 111 3.69 -20.88 15.12
C THR A 111 3.03 -21.30 16.43
N VAL A 112 3.12 -20.48 17.48
CA VAL A 112 2.57 -20.80 18.81
C VAL A 112 1.08 -20.45 18.86
N ILE A 113 0.69 -19.24 18.49
CA ILE A 113 -0.73 -18.87 18.33
C ILE A 113 -1.31 -19.61 17.13
N GLY A 114 -0.60 -19.60 16.01
CA GLY A 114 -0.92 -20.32 14.78
C GLY A 114 -1.60 -19.45 13.73
N LYS A 115 -1.17 -19.62 12.47
CA LYS A 115 -1.68 -18.85 11.32
C LYS A 115 -3.19 -18.96 11.12
N GLU A 116 -3.76 -20.14 11.37
CA GLU A 116 -5.22 -20.39 11.24
C GLU A 116 -6.01 -19.50 12.20
N LYS A 117 -5.59 -19.44 13.48
CA LYS A 117 -6.25 -18.59 14.47
C LYS A 117 -6.06 -17.09 14.15
N LEU A 118 -4.85 -16.68 13.78
CA LEU A 118 -4.62 -15.29 13.36
C LEU A 118 -5.51 -14.89 12.19
N SER A 119 -5.64 -15.78 11.20
CA SER A 119 -6.53 -15.58 10.05
C SER A 119 -8.00 -15.53 10.46
N GLU A 120 -8.44 -16.37 11.39
CA GLU A 120 -9.78 -16.33 11.95
C GLU A 120 -10.07 -15.01 12.67
N TYR A 121 -9.11 -14.52 13.46
CA TYR A 121 -9.26 -13.31 14.28
C TYR A 121 -9.12 -12.01 13.49
N THR A 122 -8.33 -12.00 12.39
CA THR A 122 -7.95 -10.76 11.69
C THR A 122 -7.98 -10.86 10.17
N ALA A 123 -8.29 -12.01 9.58
CA ALA A 123 -8.17 -12.33 8.16
C ALA A 123 -6.71 -12.30 7.61
N ASN A 124 -5.71 -12.19 8.47
CA ASN A 124 -4.30 -12.07 8.11
C ASN A 124 -3.41 -12.95 8.99
N ILE A 125 -2.16 -13.14 8.57
CA ILE A 125 -1.08 -13.76 9.36
C ILE A 125 -0.08 -12.68 9.80
N ALA A 126 0.81 -13.02 10.73
CA ALA A 126 1.79 -12.06 11.22
C ALA A 126 2.94 -11.83 10.24
N PHE A 127 3.34 -10.57 10.11
CA PHE A 127 4.54 -10.11 9.40
C PHE A 127 5.31 -9.16 10.31
N ALA A 128 6.64 -9.15 10.22
CA ALA A 128 7.50 -8.30 11.05
C ALA A 128 7.15 -6.80 10.93
N GLY A 129 6.69 -6.38 9.76
CA GLY A 129 6.25 -5.02 9.51
C GLY A 129 4.95 -4.62 10.21
N PHE A 130 4.11 -5.55 10.67
CA PHE A 130 2.81 -5.25 11.28
C PHE A 130 2.92 -4.72 12.72
N THR A 131 1.86 -4.11 13.23
CA THR A 131 1.87 -3.41 14.52
C THR A 131 1.88 -4.36 15.72
N ALA A 132 1.09 -5.44 15.70
CA ALA A 132 1.00 -6.38 16.83
C ALA A 132 2.35 -6.99 17.24
N PRO A 133 3.22 -7.48 16.31
CA PRO A 133 4.56 -7.94 16.67
C PRO A 133 5.40 -6.87 17.36
N LYS A 134 5.26 -5.59 16.98
CA LYS A 134 6.00 -4.48 17.59
C LYS A 134 5.55 -4.18 19.01
N ILE A 135 4.25 -4.34 19.30
CA ILE A 135 3.71 -4.25 20.66
C ILE A 135 4.33 -5.31 21.55
N LEU A 136 4.34 -6.57 21.11
CA LEU A 136 4.96 -7.68 21.83
C LEU A 136 6.46 -7.46 22.04
N TRP A 137 7.15 -6.98 21.00
CA TRP A 137 8.58 -6.64 21.09
C TRP A 137 8.84 -5.55 22.13
N MET A 138 8.04 -4.49 22.15
CA MET A 138 8.19 -3.38 23.10
C MET A 138 7.96 -3.85 24.55
N GLN A 139 6.97 -4.72 24.78
CA GLN A 139 6.73 -5.32 26.10
C GLN A 139 7.94 -6.10 26.61
N LYS A 140 8.56 -6.89 25.74
CA LYS A 140 9.69 -7.74 26.06
C LYS A 140 10.99 -6.96 26.24
N ASN A 141 11.28 -6.02 25.35
CA ASN A 141 12.58 -5.36 25.25
C ASN A 141 12.61 -3.96 25.88
N GLU A 142 11.46 -3.30 26.01
CA GLU A 142 11.34 -1.97 26.63
C GLU A 142 10.19 -1.92 27.66
N PRO A 143 10.15 -2.81 28.67
CA PRO A 143 9.03 -2.93 29.61
C PRO A 143 8.74 -1.64 30.38
N GLU A 144 9.77 -0.86 30.72
CA GLU A 144 9.59 0.41 31.45
C GLU A 144 8.99 1.52 30.55
N ASN A 145 9.23 1.48 29.25
CA ASN A 145 8.54 2.34 28.30
C ASN A 145 7.12 1.87 28.08
N PHE A 146 6.91 0.55 27.93
CA PHE A 146 5.58 0.01 27.68
C PHE A 146 4.59 0.30 28.82
N LYS A 147 5.05 0.26 30.07
CA LYS A 147 4.22 0.63 31.26
C LYS A 147 3.64 2.04 31.20
N LYS A 148 4.24 2.94 30.41
CA LYS A 148 3.77 4.32 30.24
C LYS A 148 2.73 4.47 29.12
N VAL A 149 2.54 3.44 28.28
CA VAL A 149 1.70 3.51 27.08
C VAL A 149 0.23 3.64 27.48
N VAL A 150 -0.37 4.74 27.12
CA VAL A 150 -1.80 5.01 27.26
C VAL A 150 -2.49 5.04 25.91
N LYS A 151 -1.79 5.44 24.85
CA LYS A 151 -2.32 5.48 23.48
C LYS A 151 -1.36 4.78 22.52
N ILE A 152 -1.91 3.91 21.68
CA ILE A 152 -1.25 3.23 20.56
C ILE A 152 -1.89 3.78 19.28
N MET A 153 -1.07 4.26 18.35
CA MET A 153 -1.51 4.90 17.12
C MET A 153 -0.70 4.42 15.91
N LEU A 154 -1.28 4.54 14.75
CA LEU A 154 -0.58 4.51 13.48
C LEU A 154 -0.01 5.90 13.11
N PRO A 155 0.91 6.01 12.16
CA PRO A 155 1.53 7.29 11.80
C PRO A 155 0.54 8.39 11.42
N LYS A 156 -0.43 8.10 10.53
CA LYS A 156 -1.44 9.12 10.15
C LYS A 156 -2.39 9.48 11.29
N ASP A 157 -2.68 8.52 12.19
CA ASP A 157 -3.54 8.74 13.34
C ASP A 157 -2.91 9.77 14.29
N TYR A 158 -1.59 9.69 14.49
CA TYR A 158 -0.86 10.69 15.27
C TYR A 158 -0.99 12.07 14.64
N LEU A 159 -0.89 12.19 13.32
CA LEU A 159 -1.04 13.47 12.64
C LEU A 159 -2.46 14.01 12.76
N ALA A 160 -3.49 13.18 12.56
CA ALA A 160 -4.89 13.56 12.76
C ALA A 160 -5.17 13.99 14.21
N TYR A 161 -4.62 13.26 15.18
CA TYR A 161 -4.71 13.60 16.61
C TYR A 161 -4.06 14.95 16.93
N ARG A 162 -2.88 15.21 16.40
CA ARG A 162 -2.19 16.49 16.60
C ARG A 162 -2.98 17.65 16.02
N LEU A 163 -3.64 17.47 14.88
CA LEU A 163 -4.42 18.50 14.21
C LEU A 163 -5.80 18.72 14.85
N SER A 164 -6.51 17.66 15.25
CA SER A 164 -7.90 17.72 15.69
C SER A 164 -8.12 17.48 17.19
N GLY A 165 -7.20 16.79 17.85
CA GLY A 165 -7.38 16.30 19.22
C GLY A 165 -8.20 14.99 19.31
N SER A 166 -8.66 14.44 18.19
CA SER A 166 -9.45 13.21 18.17
C SER A 166 -8.56 11.97 18.15
N PHE A 167 -8.69 11.12 19.16
CA PHE A 167 -8.01 9.83 19.21
C PHE A 167 -8.77 8.83 18.32
N CYS A 168 -8.38 8.76 17.06
CA CYS A 168 -9.09 8.06 15.99
C CYS A 168 -8.13 7.29 15.07
N THR A 169 -8.66 6.26 14.41
CA THR A 169 -8.07 5.57 13.27
C THR A 169 -9.19 5.19 12.30
N ASP A 170 -8.82 4.79 11.07
CA ASP A 170 -9.78 4.21 10.16
C ASP A 170 -9.59 2.70 9.99
N VAL A 171 -10.64 2.02 9.55
CA VAL A 171 -10.63 0.55 9.41
C VAL A 171 -9.67 0.05 8.34
N SER A 172 -9.34 0.85 7.31
CA SER A 172 -8.42 0.40 6.26
C SER A 172 -6.99 0.32 6.77
N ASP A 173 -6.53 1.32 7.50
CA ASP A 173 -5.18 1.35 8.09
C ASP A 173 -5.09 0.38 9.30
N ALA A 174 -6.12 0.36 10.16
CA ALA A 174 -6.22 -0.55 11.29
C ALA A 174 -6.18 -2.03 10.86
N SER A 175 -6.64 -2.38 9.65
CA SER A 175 -6.53 -3.73 9.08
C SER A 175 -5.10 -4.24 9.04
N GLY A 176 -4.12 -3.35 8.86
CA GLY A 176 -2.69 -3.69 8.84
C GLY A 176 -2.03 -3.79 10.21
N MET A 177 -2.76 -3.58 11.29
CA MET A 177 -2.21 -3.69 12.65
C MET A 177 -2.10 -5.14 13.15
N LEU A 178 -2.83 -6.08 12.56
CA LEU A 178 -3.08 -7.44 13.08
C LEU A 178 -3.84 -7.40 14.43
N LEU A 179 -4.66 -6.39 14.63
CA LEU A 179 -5.49 -6.18 15.84
C LEU A 179 -6.97 -6.02 15.49
N LEU A 180 -7.30 -5.79 14.21
CA LEU A 180 -8.66 -5.60 13.73
C LEU A 180 -9.25 -6.93 13.25
N ASP A 181 -10.46 -7.24 13.67
CA ASP A 181 -11.34 -8.18 12.98
C ASP A 181 -11.86 -7.50 11.71
N VAL A 182 -11.18 -7.77 10.60
CA VAL A 182 -11.45 -7.13 9.30
C VAL A 182 -12.87 -7.42 8.83
N LYS A 183 -13.37 -8.65 9.04
CA LYS A 183 -14.71 -9.05 8.63
C LYS A 183 -15.80 -8.24 9.31
N ASN A 184 -15.66 -8.01 10.61
CA ASN A 184 -16.65 -7.34 11.45
C ASN A 184 -16.32 -5.86 11.71
N ARG A 185 -15.18 -5.35 11.21
CA ARG A 185 -14.74 -3.95 11.31
C ARG A 185 -14.70 -3.45 12.76
N CYS A 186 -14.17 -4.29 13.66
CA CYS A 186 -14.01 -3.98 15.08
C CYS A 186 -12.69 -4.54 15.61
N TRP A 187 -12.26 -4.08 16.77
CA TRP A 187 -11.07 -4.63 17.40
C TRP A 187 -11.27 -6.10 17.76
N SER A 188 -10.29 -6.96 17.45
CA SER A 188 -10.29 -8.38 17.77
C SER A 188 -9.96 -8.57 19.25
N LYS A 189 -10.93 -9.03 20.03
CA LYS A 189 -10.76 -9.27 21.47
C LYS A 189 -9.64 -10.27 21.75
N GLU A 190 -9.57 -11.32 20.93
CA GLU A 190 -8.55 -12.37 21.01
C GLU A 190 -7.16 -11.79 20.78
N MET A 191 -7.01 -10.89 19.80
CA MET A 191 -5.71 -10.26 19.54
C MET A 191 -5.31 -9.25 20.61
N LEU A 192 -6.26 -8.52 21.18
CA LEU A 192 -5.99 -7.63 22.32
C LEU A 192 -5.48 -8.44 23.53
N GLU A 193 -6.11 -9.58 23.82
CA GLU A 193 -5.70 -10.49 24.88
C GLU A 193 -4.30 -11.07 24.62
N ILE A 194 -4.03 -11.54 23.39
CA ILE A 194 -2.71 -12.05 22.99
C ILE A 194 -1.63 -10.99 23.12
N CYS A 195 -1.94 -9.75 22.74
CA CYS A 195 -1.01 -8.62 22.82
C CYS A 195 -0.95 -7.99 24.23
N GLY A 196 -1.77 -8.41 25.19
CA GLY A 196 -1.79 -7.86 26.54
C GLY A 196 -2.10 -6.37 26.61
N ILE A 197 -2.98 -5.89 25.74
CA ILE A 197 -3.46 -4.50 25.64
C ILE A 197 -4.97 -4.44 25.80
N THR A 198 -5.48 -3.24 26.06
CA THR A 198 -6.91 -3.00 26.20
C THR A 198 -7.44 -2.12 25.05
N GLU A 199 -8.75 -2.14 24.84
CA GLU A 199 -9.38 -1.32 23.81
C GLU A 199 -9.26 0.18 24.10
N GLU A 200 -9.15 0.58 25.38
CA GLU A 200 -8.93 1.98 25.77
C GLU A 200 -7.58 2.53 25.33
N GLN A 201 -6.60 1.66 25.10
CA GLN A 201 -5.29 2.04 24.55
C GLN A 201 -5.31 2.20 23.03
N LEU A 202 -6.40 1.80 22.37
CA LEU A 202 -6.57 1.87 20.92
C LEU A 202 -7.50 3.02 20.52
N PRO A 203 -7.28 3.63 19.33
CA PRO A 203 -8.13 4.71 18.88
C PRO A 203 -9.53 4.23 18.51
N LYS A 204 -10.51 5.14 18.54
CA LYS A 204 -11.85 4.87 18.02
C LYS A 204 -11.79 4.62 16.53
N LEU A 205 -12.46 3.56 16.06
CA LEU A 205 -12.57 3.18 14.66
C LEU A 205 -13.60 4.03 13.91
N TYR A 206 -13.24 4.42 12.70
CA TYR A 206 -14.06 5.16 11.75
C TYR A 206 -13.95 4.56 10.35
N GLU A 207 -14.89 4.87 9.47
CA GLU A 207 -14.66 4.75 8.04
C GLU A 207 -13.75 5.90 7.55
N SER A 208 -13.02 5.67 6.47
CA SER A 208 -11.95 6.59 6.03
C SER A 208 -12.42 8.02 5.74
N TRP A 209 -13.67 8.19 5.27
CA TRP A 209 -14.25 9.52 4.97
C TRP A 209 -14.98 10.18 6.15
N GLU A 210 -15.16 9.47 7.26
CA GLU A 210 -15.90 10.02 8.39
C GLU A 210 -15.13 11.16 9.05
N VAL A 211 -15.87 12.22 9.39
CA VAL A 211 -15.32 13.37 10.09
C VAL A 211 -15.07 12.99 11.56
N VAL A 212 -13.82 13.14 11.99
CA VAL A 212 -13.39 12.84 13.36
C VAL A 212 -13.40 14.07 14.26
N GLY A 213 -13.42 15.25 13.67
CA GLY A 213 -13.43 16.54 14.36
C GLY A 213 -13.13 17.70 13.42
N THR A 214 -12.83 18.85 14.01
CA THR A 214 -12.33 20.03 13.30
C THR A 214 -10.92 20.35 13.77
N LEU A 215 -10.24 21.27 13.11
CA LEU A 215 -8.93 21.72 13.55
C LEU A 215 -8.98 22.29 14.96
N LYS A 216 -7.94 22.04 15.76
CA LYS A 216 -7.74 22.74 17.03
C LYS A 216 -7.65 24.24 16.77
N PRO A 217 -8.20 25.11 17.65
CA PRO A 217 -8.17 26.56 17.43
C PRO A 217 -6.77 27.14 17.22
N GLU A 218 -5.79 26.65 17.96
CA GLU A 218 -4.39 27.07 17.82
C GLU A 218 -3.79 26.67 16.47
N ILE A 219 -4.16 25.50 15.94
CA ILE A 219 -3.69 25.02 14.61
C ILE A 219 -4.37 25.82 13.50
N ALA A 220 -5.67 26.03 13.59
CA ALA A 220 -6.43 26.84 12.63
C ALA A 220 -5.86 28.26 12.54
N LYS A 221 -5.59 28.89 13.69
CA LYS A 221 -4.99 30.21 13.78
C LYS A 221 -3.59 30.25 13.16
N GLU A 222 -2.74 29.26 13.46
CA GLU A 222 -1.37 29.20 12.92
C GLU A 222 -1.35 29.06 11.40
N LEU A 223 -2.26 28.26 10.83
CA LEU A 223 -2.41 28.05 9.39
C LEU A 223 -3.19 29.19 8.69
N GLY A 224 -3.90 30.02 9.43
CA GLY A 224 -4.82 31.02 8.89
C GLY A 224 -6.07 30.41 8.26
N PHE A 225 -6.51 29.25 8.75
CA PHE A 225 -7.72 28.55 8.33
C PHE A 225 -8.89 28.88 9.26
N SER A 226 -10.12 28.55 8.83
CA SER A 226 -11.29 28.53 9.71
C SER A 226 -11.18 27.40 10.74
N GLU A 227 -11.70 27.60 11.94
CA GLU A 227 -11.84 26.54 12.95
C GLU A 227 -12.83 25.45 12.52
N ASP A 228 -13.69 25.74 11.53
CA ASP A 228 -14.66 24.79 10.98
C ASP A 228 -14.08 23.80 9.96
N VAL A 229 -12.79 23.91 9.63
CA VAL A 229 -12.12 22.95 8.73
C VAL A 229 -12.21 21.56 9.31
N LYS A 230 -12.89 20.67 8.58
CA LYS A 230 -13.12 19.30 9.00
C LYS A 230 -11.88 18.45 8.81
N VAL A 231 -11.63 17.54 9.74
CA VAL A 231 -10.61 16.53 9.67
C VAL A 231 -11.30 15.18 9.54
N VAL A 232 -10.98 14.40 8.52
CA VAL A 232 -11.50 13.03 8.32
C VAL A 232 -10.48 12.00 8.81
N ALA A 233 -10.93 10.78 9.06
CA ALA A 233 -10.06 9.69 9.55
C ALA A 233 -8.90 9.37 8.60
N GLY A 234 -9.12 9.52 7.28
CA GLY A 234 -8.12 9.16 6.28
C GLY A 234 -8.04 7.65 6.07
N ALA A 235 -7.02 7.19 5.35
CA ALA A 235 -6.83 5.78 5.01
C ALA A 235 -5.36 5.37 5.07
N GLY A 236 -5.08 4.07 5.17
CA GLY A 236 -3.76 3.54 4.85
C GLY A 236 -3.36 3.92 3.41
N ASP A 237 -2.07 4.09 3.16
CA ASP A 237 -1.55 4.62 1.88
C ASP A 237 -2.06 3.87 0.65
N ASN A 238 -2.12 2.53 0.70
CA ASN A 238 -2.61 1.72 -0.41
C ASN A 238 -4.11 1.93 -0.68
N ALA A 239 -4.94 2.02 0.37
CA ALA A 239 -6.37 2.28 0.23
C ALA A 239 -6.62 3.72 -0.23
N ALA A 240 -5.87 4.70 0.28
CA ALA A 240 -5.92 6.08 -0.20
C ALA A 240 -5.51 6.18 -1.67
N ALA A 241 -4.42 5.48 -2.08
CA ALA A 241 -4.01 5.41 -3.48
C ALA A 241 -5.09 4.79 -4.37
N ALA A 242 -5.79 3.76 -3.87
CA ALA A 242 -6.90 3.16 -4.59
C ALA A 242 -8.04 4.16 -4.81
N VAL A 243 -8.39 4.97 -3.82
CA VAL A 243 -9.36 6.07 -3.96
C VAL A 243 -8.89 7.08 -5.01
N GLY A 244 -7.64 7.56 -4.88
CA GLY A 244 -7.05 8.56 -5.79
C GLY A 244 -6.96 8.10 -7.25
N THR A 245 -6.82 6.80 -7.47
CA THR A 245 -6.80 6.17 -8.81
C THR A 245 -8.16 5.64 -9.26
N GLY A 246 -9.22 5.86 -8.48
CA GLY A 246 -10.56 5.37 -8.79
C GLY A 246 -10.69 3.84 -8.76
N THR A 247 -9.83 3.16 -8.00
CA THR A 247 -9.90 1.72 -7.75
C THR A 247 -10.87 1.45 -6.60
N VAL A 248 -12.13 1.81 -6.81
CA VAL A 248 -13.24 1.76 -5.86
C VAL A 248 -14.44 1.04 -6.47
N GLY A 249 -15.22 0.37 -5.63
CA GLY A 249 -16.30 -0.50 -6.09
C GLY A 249 -15.80 -1.92 -6.44
N ASP A 250 -16.73 -2.81 -6.73
CA ASP A 250 -16.49 -4.24 -6.90
C ASP A 250 -15.64 -4.56 -8.14
N GLY A 251 -14.67 -5.46 -7.99
CA GLY A 251 -13.85 -5.98 -9.09
C GLY A 251 -12.84 -4.97 -9.68
N GLN A 252 -12.69 -3.78 -9.08
CA GLN A 252 -11.70 -2.82 -9.55
C GLN A 252 -10.29 -3.24 -9.12
N CYS A 253 -9.33 -3.08 -10.03
CA CYS A 253 -7.95 -3.49 -9.81
C CYS A 253 -6.98 -2.35 -10.11
N ASN A 254 -5.90 -2.30 -9.34
CA ASN A 254 -4.74 -1.43 -9.61
C ASN A 254 -3.45 -2.23 -9.43
N ILE A 255 -2.55 -2.12 -10.38
CA ILE A 255 -1.20 -2.67 -10.31
C ILE A 255 -0.23 -1.51 -10.16
N SER A 256 0.51 -1.52 -9.06
CA SER A 256 1.67 -0.64 -8.89
C SER A 256 2.94 -1.38 -9.29
N LEU A 257 3.66 -0.84 -10.26
CA LEU A 257 4.90 -1.42 -10.81
C LEU A 257 6.09 -0.52 -10.43
N GLY A 258 6.34 -0.46 -9.13
CA GLY A 258 7.46 0.25 -8.50
C GLY A 258 8.66 -0.66 -8.24
N THR A 259 9.56 -0.28 -7.32
CA THR A 259 10.65 -1.15 -6.83
C THR A 259 10.09 -2.51 -6.42
N SER A 260 9.10 -2.52 -5.56
CA SER A 260 8.18 -3.64 -5.31
C SER A 260 6.94 -3.51 -6.20
N GLY A 261 6.12 -4.56 -6.26
CA GLY A 261 4.86 -4.55 -6.98
C GLY A 261 3.68 -4.83 -6.06
N THR A 262 2.53 -4.21 -6.33
CA THR A 262 1.28 -4.58 -5.66
C THR A 262 0.18 -4.85 -6.68
N VAL A 263 -0.68 -5.80 -6.35
CA VAL A 263 -1.95 -6.03 -7.02
C VAL A 263 -3.04 -5.74 -6.00
N PHE A 264 -3.69 -4.60 -6.13
CA PHE A 264 -4.79 -4.17 -5.26
C PHE A 264 -6.12 -4.47 -5.94
N ILE A 265 -7.02 -5.17 -5.25
CA ILE A 265 -8.30 -5.62 -5.80
C ILE A 265 -9.41 -5.25 -4.84
N SER A 266 -10.28 -4.34 -5.24
CA SER A 266 -11.46 -3.94 -4.48
C SER A 266 -12.57 -4.97 -4.61
N SER A 267 -13.25 -5.30 -3.50
CA SER A 267 -14.37 -6.24 -3.45
C SER A 267 -15.42 -5.79 -2.47
N LYS A 268 -16.70 -5.85 -2.88
CA LYS A 268 -17.83 -5.57 -1.97
C LYS A 268 -17.97 -6.63 -0.87
N ASN A 269 -17.50 -7.84 -1.15
CA ASN A 269 -17.59 -8.94 -0.23
C ASN A 269 -16.27 -9.17 0.51
N PHE A 270 -16.38 -9.50 1.80
CA PHE A 270 -15.24 -9.99 2.55
C PHE A 270 -14.72 -11.28 1.93
N GLY A 271 -13.40 -11.41 1.82
CA GLY A 271 -12.73 -12.61 1.31
C GLY A 271 -11.36 -12.78 1.94
N VAL A 272 -10.98 -14.02 2.19
CA VAL A 272 -9.65 -14.43 2.61
C VAL A 272 -9.35 -15.78 1.98
N ASP A 273 -8.17 -15.94 1.41
CA ASP A 273 -7.74 -17.21 0.84
C ASP A 273 -7.18 -18.16 1.91
N GLU A 274 -7.32 -19.45 1.70
CA GLU A 274 -6.94 -20.50 2.67
C GLU A 274 -5.48 -20.42 3.15
N ASN A 275 -4.58 -19.87 2.30
CA ASN A 275 -3.15 -19.79 2.59
C ASN A 275 -2.71 -18.40 3.08
N ASN A 276 -3.62 -17.43 3.22
CA ASN A 276 -3.30 -16.02 3.44
C ASN A 276 -2.23 -15.51 2.47
N ALA A 277 -2.32 -15.92 1.22
CA ALA A 277 -1.41 -15.52 0.14
C ALA A 277 -1.56 -14.03 -0.18
N LEU A 278 -2.76 -13.48 0.00
CA LEU A 278 -3.08 -12.06 -0.11
C LEU A 278 -3.42 -11.47 1.26
N HIS A 279 -3.11 -10.20 1.44
CA HIS A 279 -3.67 -9.44 2.56
C HIS A 279 -5.16 -9.20 2.31
N SER A 280 -5.99 -9.37 3.36
CA SER A 280 -7.41 -9.05 3.34
C SER A 280 -7.67 -7.90 4.30
N PHE A 281 -8.03 -6.75 3.78
CA PHE A 281 -8.19 -5.51 4.53
C PHE A 281 -9.54 -4.85 4.23
N CYS A 282 -9.99 -3.99 5.13
CA CYS A 282 -11.06 -3.04 4.83
C CYS A 282 -10.58 -2.03 3.79
N HIS A 283 -11.47 -1.63 2.88
CA HIS A 283 -11.19 -0.60 1.89
C HIS A 283 -11.76 0.75 2.32
N ALA A 284 -11.14 1.84 1.84
CA ALA A 284 -11.53 3.20 2.14
C ALA A 284 -12.87 3.65 1.51
N ASP A 285 -13.50 2.83 0.69
CA ASP A 285 -14.83 3.06 0.11
C ASP A 285 -15.98 2.37 0.89
N GLY A 286 -15.69 1.81 2.06
CA GLY A 286 -16.65 1.07 2.88
C GLY A 286 -16.76 -0.41 2.56
N SER A 287 -16.02 -0.89 1.57
CA SER A 287 -15.95 -2.30 1.16
C SER A 287 -14.68 -2.98 1.70
N TYR A 288 -14.18 -3.99 1.02
CA TYR A 288 -12.95 -4.71 1.35
C TYR A 288 -11.99 -4.68 0.17
N HIS A 289 -10.72 -5.01 0.42
CA HIS A 289 -9.78 -5.27 -0.65
C HIS A 289 -8.86 -6.45 -0.34
N LEU A 290 -8.40 -7.08 -1.40
CA LEU A 290 -7.31 -8.03 -1.37
C LEU A 290 -6.07 -7.37 -1.95
N MET A 291 -4.91 -7.64 -1.37
CA MET A 291 -3.66 -7.07 -1.86
C MET A 291 -2.56 -8.12 -1.90
N GLY A 292 -2.03 -8.36 -3.09
CA GLY A 292 -0.80 -9.10 -3.31
C GLY A 292 0.40 -8.17 -3.29
N CYS A 293 1.45 -8.54 -2.57
CA CYS A 293 2.71 -7.80 -2.49
C CYS A 293 3.84 -8.64 -3.08
N MET A 294 4.45 -8.13 -4.14
CA MET A 294 5.66 -8.68 -4.77
C MET A 294 6.87 -7.87 -4.31
N LEU A 295 7.88 -8.52 -3.76
CA LEU A 295 9.03 -7.81 -3.17
C LEU A 295 9.97 -7.21 -4.21
N SER A 296 10.08 -7.82 -5.39
CA SER A 296 10.95 -7.37 -6.48
C SER A 296 10.16 -7.30 -7.78
N ALA A 297 9.74 -6.11 -8.20
CA ALA A 297 8.98 -5.89 -9.43
C ALA A 297 9.81 -5.08 -10.45
N ALA A 298 9.64 -3.77 -10.57
CA ALA A 298 10.48 -2.99 -11.48
C ALA A 298 11.96 -3.00 -11.08
N SER A 299 12.26 -3.30 -9.83
CA SER A 299 13.64 -3.53 -9.37
C SER A 299 14.31 -4.71 -10.06
N CYS A 300 13.57 -5.73 -10.50
CA CYS A 300 14.13 -6.84 -11.30
C CYS A 300 14.67 -6.33 -12.64
N ASN A 301 13.90 -5.51 -13.34
CA ASN A 301 14.34 -4.92 -14.60
C ASN A 301 15.49 -3.92 -14.39
N LYS A 302 15.44 -3.15 -13.30
CA LYS A 302 16.54 -2.24 -12.93
C LYS A 302 17.83 -3.02 -12.65
N TRP A 303 17.77 -4.03 -11.78
CA TRP A 303 18.90 -4.91 -11.49
C TRP A 303 19.46 -5.55 -12.75
N TRP A 304 18.59 -6.09 -13.61
CA TRP A 304 19.00 -6.73 -14.87
C TRP A 304 19.74 -5.75 -15.78
N ALA A 305 19.17 -4.57 -16.01
CA ALA A 305 19.77 -3.56 -16.88
C ALA A 305 21.04 -2.93 -16.28
N GLU A 306 20.98 -2.43 -15.06
CA GLU A 306 22.07 -1.64 -14.46
C GLU A 306 23.23 -2.51 -13.98
N GLU A 307 22.94 -3.62 -13.27
CA GLU A 307 23.98 -4.47 -12.68
C GLU A 307 24.49 -5.55 -13.64
N ILE A 308 23.61 -6.19 -14.42
CA ILE A 308 24.00 -7.29 -15.29
C ILE A 308 24.40 -6.79 -16.68
N LEU A 309 23.56 -5.95 -17.30
CA LEU A 309 23.82 -5.45 -18.65
C LEU A 309 24.64 -4.17 -18.68
N GLN A 310 24.89 -3.53 -17.54
CA GLN A 310 25.66 -2.31 -17.36
C GLN A 310 25.14 -1.14 -18.22
N THR A 311 23.82 -0.99 -18.30
CA THR A 311 23.15 0.09 -19.04
C THR A 311 22.01 0.69 -18.26
N LYS A 312 21.70 1.97 -18.52
CA LYS A 312 20.51 2.67 -18.01
C LYS A 312 19.47 2.94 -19.10
N ASP A 313 19.74 2.52 -20.33
CA ASP A 313 18.82 2.68 -21.45
C ASP A 313 17.88 1.46 -21.56
N PHE A 314 16.84 1.49 -20.72
CA PHE A 314 15.81 0.42 -20.70
C PHE A 314 15.09 0.30 -22.04
N ALA A 315 14.89 1.41 -22.77
CA ALA A 315 14.19 1.39 -24.04
C ALA A 315 15.02 0.70 -25.12
N ALA A 316 16.33 0.92 -25.18
CA ALA A 316 17.23 0.24 -26.10
C ALA A 316 17.29 -1.27 -25.83
N GLU A 317 17.26 -1.69 -24.56
CA GLU A 317 17.24 -3.11 -24.20
C GLU A 317 15.91 -3.80 -24.56
N GLN A 318 14.82 -3.08 -24.57
CA GLN A 318 13.50 -3.62 -24.92
C GLN A 318 13.20 -3.58 -26.42
N ALA A 319 13.83 -2.69 -27.18
CA ALA A 319 13.58 -2.52 -28.63
C ALA A 319 13.80 -3.79 -29.48
N PRO A 320 14.78 -4.67 -29.21
CA PRO A 320 14.95 -5.89 -29.96
C PRO A 320 13.88 -6.97 -29.71
N ILE A 321 13.06 -6.84 -28.68
CA ILE A 321 12.02 -7.79 -28.32
C ILE A 321 10.84 -7.67 -29.30
N GLN A 322 10.68 -8.65 -30.20
CA GLN A 322 9.68 -8.62 -31.24
C GLN A 322 8.63 -9.74 -31.13
N LYS A 323 9.00 -10.88 -30.55
CA LYS A 323 8.14 -12.08 -30.51
C LYS A 323 7.63 -12.34 -29.09
N LEU A 324 6.54 -11.67 -28.75
CA LEU A 324 5.89 -11.89 -27.46
C LEU A 324 5.20 -13.26 -27.39
N GLY A 325 5.22 -13.88 -26.23
CA GLY A 325 4.59 -15.17 -25.97
C GLY A 325 5.35 -16.39 -26.55
N GLU A 326 6.48 -16.21 -27.18
CA GLU A 326 7.27 -17.28 -27.83
C GLU A 326 8.64 -17.54 -27.18
N ASN A 327 8.99 -16.80 -26.15
CA ASN A 327 10.26 -16.95 -25.45
C ASN A 327 10.36 -18.31 -24.74
N HIS A 328 11.47 -19.02 -24.86
CA HIS A 328 11.72 -20.29 -24.17
C HIS A 328 12.37 -20.09 -22.79
N VAL A 329 12.91 -18.89 -22.52
CA VAL A 329 13.50 -18.54 -21.23
C VAL A 329 12.43 -18.04 -20.27
N PHE A 330 12.53 -18.46 -19.02
CA PHE A 330 11.70 -18.01 -17.89
C PHE A 330 12.57 -17.38 -16.81
N PHE A 331 11.98 -16.48 -16.03
CA PHE A 331 12.63 -15.88 -14.88
C PHE A 331 11.69 -15.92 -13.68
N LEU A 332 12.14 -16.48 -12.56
CA LEU A 332 11.49 -16.34 -11.25
C LEU A 332 12.00 -15.05 -10.60
N PRO A 333 11.14 -14.05 -10.35
CA PRO A 333 11.58 -12.68 -9.98
C PRO A 333 11.87 -12.50 -8.49
N TYR A 334 12.17 -13.56 -7.74
CA TYR A 334 12.21 -13.55 -6.28
C TYR A 334 13.57 -13.13 -5.72
N LEU A 335 14.14 -12.02 -6.21
CA LEU A 335 15.50 -11.56 -5.85
C LEU A 335 15.69 -11.26 -4.36
N MET A 336 14.62 -10.87 -3.68
CA MET A 336 14.61 -10.50 -2.25
C MET A 336 13.70 -11.42 -1.41
N GLY A 337 13.53 -12.68 -1.83
CA GLY A 337 12.43 -13.49 -1.34
C GLY A 337 11.10 -13.10 -1.98
N GLU A 338 10.00 -13.72 -1.54
CA GLU A 338 8.68 -13.34 -2.03
C GLU A 338 7.62 -13.42 -0.94
N ARG A 339 6.72 -12.41 -0.93
CA ARG A 339 5.56 -12.39 -0.05
C ARG A 339 4.38 -13.08 -0.75
N SER A 340 3.68 -12.40 -1.62
CA SER A 340 2.50 -12.97 -2.29
C SER A 340 2.86 -13.68 -3.59
N PRO A 341 2.33 -14.89 -3.84
CA PRO A 341 1.48 -15.68 -2.95
C PRO A 341 2.26 -16.67 -2.05
N HIS A 342 3.58 -16.67 -2.11
CA HIS A 342 4.42 -17.77 -1.60
C HIS A 342 4.77 -17.68 -0.12
N ASN A 343 4.76 -16.48 0.47
CA ASN A 343 5.19 -16.21 1.86
C ASN A 343 6.53 -16.90 2.18
N ASN A 344 7.51 -16.78 1.27
CA ASN A 344 8.81 -17.43 1.39
C ASN A 344 9.95 -16.39 1.30
N PRO A 345 10.55 -15.99 2.43
CA PRO A 345 11.66 -15.04 2.45
C PRO A 345 12.97 -15.62 1.88
N ASP A 346 13.07 -16.95 1.75
CA ASP A 346 14.26 -17.65 1.27
C ASP A 346 14.24 -17.88 -0.25
N ALA A 347 13.12 -17.64 -0.93
CA ALA A 347 13.02 -17.73 -2.38
C ALA A 347 14.05 -16.80 -3.05
N ARG A 348 14.59 -17.24 -4.19
CA ARG A 348 15.59 -16.48 -4.96
C ARG A 348 15.25 -16.46 -6.45
N GLY A 349 15.85 -15.50 -7.16
CA GLY A 349 15.73 -15.39 -8.61
C GLY A 349 16.33 -16.59 -9.34
N VAL A 350 15.64 -17.08 -10.38
CA VAL A 350 16.09 -18.22 -11.19
C VAL A 350 15.79 -17.95 -12.65
N PHE A 351 16.80 -18.10 -13.53
CA PHE A 351 16.57 -18.25 -14.97
C PHE A 351 16.45 -19.73 -15.32
N PHE A 352 15.45 -20.08 -16.11
CA PHE A 352 15.16 -21.44 -16.54
C PHE A 352 14.94 -21.52 -18.06
N GLY A 353 15.41 -22.58 -18.70
CA GLY A 353 15.15 -22.84 -20.11
C GLY A 353 16.13 -22.20 -21.08
N MET A 354 17.27 -21.69 -20.62
CA MET A 354 18.33 -21.17 -21.50
C MET A 354 18.92 -22.26 -22.37
N SER A 355 19.27 -21.91 -23.60
CA SER A 355 19.94 -22.72 -24.58
C SER A 355 21.04 -21.90 -25.27
N MET A 356 21.83 -22.54 -26.14
CA MET A 356 22.96 -21.89 -26.84
C MET A 356 22.52 -20.74 -27.77
N ASP A 357 21.26 -20.72 -28.18
CA ASP A 357 20.68 -19.72 -29.05
C ASP A 357 19.92 -18.62 -28.25
N SER A 358 19.87 -18.70 -26.90
CA SER A 358 19.28 -17.66 -26.06
C SER A 358 20.05 -16.35 -26.20
N THR A 359 19.34 -15.29 -26.55
CA THR A 359 19.89 -13.95 -26.76
C THR A 359 19.74 -13.05 -25.56
N ARG A 360 20.44 -11.91 -25.57
CA ARG A 360 20.28 -10.83 -24.59
C ARG A 360 18.81 -10.33 -24.54
N ALA A 361 18.14 -10.25 -25.70
CA ALA A 361 16.76 -9.86 -25.79
C ALA A 361 15.81 -10.88 -25.15
N ASP A 362 16.05 -12.19 -25.33
CA ASP A 362 15.27 -13.25 -24.69
C ASP A 362 15.38 -13.19 -23.17
N MET A 363 16.58 -12.92 -22.65
CA MET A 363 16.81 -12.77 -21.21
C MET A 363 16.09 -11.53 -20.65
N THR A 364 16.17 -10.38 -21.35
CA THR A 364 15.46 -9.15 -20.98
C THR A 364 13.95 -9.37 -20.98
N GLN A 365 13.43 -10.01 -22.03
CA GLN A 365 12.02 -10.39 -22.14
C GLN A 365 11.59 -11.30 -20.97
N ALA A 366 12.40 -12.30 -20.63
CA ALA A 366 12.12 -13.21 -19.52
C ALA A 366 11.99 -12.47 -18.18
N VAL A 367 12.80 -11.43 -17.93
CA VAL A 367 12.70 -10.61 -16.72
C VAL A 367 11.36 -9.86 -16.68
N LEU A 368 10.96 -9.22 -17.77
CA LEU A 368 9.69 -8.49 -17.84
C LEU A 368 8.47 -9.41 -17.69
N GLU A 369 8.52 -10.57 -18.39
CA GLU A 369 7.47 -11.59 -18.32
C GLU A 369 7.40 -12.26 -16.94
N GLY A 370 8.53 -12.54 -16.31
CA GLY A 370 8.60 -13.15 -14.99
C GLY A 370 7.91 -12.32 -13.92
N VAL A 371 8.12 -11.00 -13.94
CA VAL A 371 7.40 -10.06 -13.06
C VAL A 371 5.90 -10.07 -13.35
N ALA A 372 5.50 -10.05 -14.62
CA ALA A 372 4.09 -10.10 -15.00
C ALA A 372 3.42 -11.42 -14.56
N PHE A 373 4.09 -12.56 -14.68
CA PHE A 373 3.60 -13.86 -14.20
C PHE A 373 3.48 -13.89 -12.67
N GLY A 374 4.47 -13.38 -11.94
CA GLY A 374 4.39 -13.30 -10.47
C GLY A 374 3.26 -12.42 -9.98
N LEU A 375 2.99 -11.28 -10.63
CA LEU A 375 1.82 -10.46 -10.34
C LEU A 375 0.51 -11.19 -10.69
N ARG A 376 0.49 -11.97 -11.78
CA ARG A 376 -0.66 -12.80 -12.14
C ARG A 376 -0.95 -13.86 -11.08
N ASP A 377 0.05 -14.45 -10.44
CA ASP A 377 -0.17 -15.43 -9.36
C ASP A 377 -1.07 -14.84 -8.26
N SER A 378 -0.85 -13.58 -7.86
CA SER A 378 -1.71 -12.87 -6.91
C SER A 378 -3.12 -12.62 -7.45
N LEU A 379 -3.23 -12.27 -8.73
CA LEU A 379 -4.53 -12.06 -9.38
C LEU A 379 -5.36 -13.35 -9.44
N GLU A 380 -4.73 -14.49 -9.71
CA GLU A 380 -5.42 -15.79 -9.77
C GLU A 380 -5.94 -16.24 -8.39
N VAL A 381 -5.26 -15.87 -7.29
CA VAL A 381 -5.80 -16.09 -5.94
C VAL A 381 -7.12 -15.34 -5.76
N ALA A 382 -7.19 -14.07 -6.15
CA ALA A 382 -8.43 -13.30 -6.05
C ALA A 382 -9.54 -13.85 -6.97
N ARG A 383 -9.18 -14.28 -8.19
CA ARG A 383 -10.12 -14.93 -9.11
C ARG A 383 -10.69 -16.23 -8.54
N SER A 384 -9.88 -17.01 -7.82
CA SER A 384 -10.33 -18.25 -7.16
C SER A 384 -11.35 -18.00 -6.07
N LEU A 385 -11.40 -16.80 -5.49
CA LEU A 385 -12.44 -16.35 -4.55
C LEU A 385 -13.70 -15.83 -5.23
N GLY A 386 -13.79 -15.94 -6.56
CA GLY A 386 -14.95 -15.55 -7.36
C GLY A 386 -15.03 -14.09 -7.73
N ILE A 387 -13.97 -13.31 -7.52
CA ILE A 387 -13.91 -11.89 -7.91
C ILE A 387 -13.68 -11.80 -9.41
N LYS A 388 -14.59 -11.11 -10.11
CA LYS A 388 -14.47 -10.84 -11.54
C LYS A 388 -13.64 -9.58 -11.77
N ILE A 389 -12.52 -9.72 -12.45
CA ILE A 389 -11.60 -8.64 -12.75
C ILE A 389 -11.42 -8.59 -14.27
N GLU A 390 -11.86 -7.51 -14.91
CA GLU A 390 -11.83 -7.37 -16.38
C GLU A 390 -10.83 -6.30 -16.84
N ARG A 391 -10.46 -5.40 -15.92
CA ARG A 391 -9.52 -4.31 -16.20
C ARG A 391 -8.71 -3.96 -14.97
N THR A 392 -7.54 -3.39 -15.18
CA THR A 392 -6.67 -2.86 -14.14
C THR A 392 -6.17 -1.48 -14.51
N LYS A 393 -5.98 -0.63 -13.53
CA LYS A 393 -5.15 0.57 -13.67
C LYS A 393 -3.71 0.19 -13.41
N ILE A 394 -2.77 0.91 -13.98
CA ILE A 394 -1.35 0.67 -13.76
C ILE A 394 -0.64 1.99 -13.44
N CYS A 395 0.25 1.96 -12.45
CA CYS A 395 1.07 3.10 -12.04
C CYS A 395 2.49 2.66 -11.68
N GLY A 396 3.34 3.65 -11.39
CA GLY A 396 4.74 3.41 -11.01
C GLY A 396 5.72 3.46 -12.18
N GLY A 397 7.01 3.39 -11.85
CA GLY A 397 8.09 3.57 -12.85
C GLY A 397 8.10 2.58 -14.00
N GLY A 398 7.74 1.33 -13.74
CA GLY A 398 7.63 0.29 -14.76
C GLY A 398 6.48 0.50 -15.74
N ALA A 399 5.42 1.18 -15.33
CA ALA A 399 4.28 1.51 -16.18
C ALA A 399 4.61 2.47 -17.33
N LYS A 400 5.77 3.12 -17.29
CA LYS A 400 6.27 3.98 -18.38
C LYS A 400 6.67 3.19 -19.63
N SER A 401 6.95 1.87 -19.52
CA SER A 401 7.30 1.02 -20.66
C SER A 401 6.03 0.58 -21.41
N PRO A 402 5.84 0.98 -22.69
CA PRO A 402 4.73 0.49 -23.51
C PRO A 402 4.75 -1.01 -23.72
N LEU A 403 5.96 -1.58 -23.88
CA LEU A 403 6.16 -3.02 -24.05
C LEU A 403 5.70 -3.79 -22.80
N TRP A 404 6.09 -3.31 -21.62
CA TRP A 404 5.73 -4.00 -20.37
C TRP A 404 4.21 -3.93 -20.10
N LYS A 405 3.57 -2.81 -20.39
CA LYS A 405 2.08 -2.70 -20.35
C LYS A 405 1.43 -3.72 -21.27
N LYS A 406 1.95 -3.88 -22.50
CA LYS A 406 1.45 -4.89 -23.45
C LYS A 406 1.65 -6.32 -22.93
N ILE A 407 2.81 -6.63 -22.36
CA ILE A 407 3.07 -7.93 -21.72
C ILE A 407 2.05 -8.17 -20.60
N ILE A 408 1.88 -7.22 -19.68
CA ILE A 408 0.96 -7.33 -18.54
C ILE A 408 -0.48 -7.54 -19.02
N ALA A 409 -0.96 -6.76 -19.99
CA ALA A 409 -2.31 -6.90 -20.53
C ALA A 409 -2.58 -8.32 -21.06
N ASN A 410 -1.62 -8.90 -21.77
CA ASN A 410 -1.76 -10.22 -22.37
C ASN A 410 -1.51 -11.36 -21.38
N VAL A 411 -0.52 -11.23 -20.49
CA VAL A 411 -0.28 -12.21 -19.42
C VAL A 411 -1.48 -12.35 -18.49
N MET A 412 -2.12 -11.24 -18.13
CA MET A 412 -3.23 -11.22 -17.19
C MET A 412 -4.61 -11.36 -17.85
N ASN A 413 -4.67 -11.24 -19.19
CA ASN A 413 -5.91 -11.14 -19.96
C ASN A 413 -6.82 -10.05 -19.38
N LEU A 414 -6.28 -8.83 -19.26
CA LEU A 414 -6.95 -7.66 -18.71
C LEU A 414 -6.71 -6.43 -19.60
N LYS A 415 -7.71 -5.56 -19.66
CA LYS A 415 -7.50 -4.19 -20.15
C LYS A 415 -6.64 -3.44 -19.15
N VAL A 416 -5.58 -2.80 -19.63
CA VAL A 416 -4.67 -2.00 -18.79
C VAL A 416 -4.91 -0.51 -19.07
N ASP A 417 -5.49 0.17 -18.11
CA ASP A 417 -5.82 1.59 -18.17
C ASP A 417 -4.65 2.45 -17.66
N VAL A 418 -4.32 3.48 -18.41
CA VAL A 418 -3.35 4.52 -18.03
C VAL A 418 -4.12 5.76 -17.62
N LEU A 419 -3.82 6.29 -16.44
CA LEU A 419 -4.47 7.47 -15.89
C LEU A 419 -3.76 8.76 -16.34
N GLU A 420 -4.54 9.84 -16.47
CA GLU A 420 -4.01 11.20 -16.69
C GLU A 420 -3.09 11.64 -15.54
N ASN A 421 -3.41 11.20 -14.33
CA ASN A 421 -2.73 11.58 -13.09
C ASN A 421 -2.50 10.35 -12.21
N GLU A 422 -1.26 10.20 -11.76
CA GLU A 422 -0.83 9.10 -10.88
C GLU A 422 -0.72 9.53 -9.40
N GLU A 423 -1.25 10.71 -9.03
CA GLU A 423 -1.26 11.20 -7.65
C GLU A 423 -2.22 10.35 -6.79
N GLY A 424 -1.69 9.26 -6.22
CA GLY A 424 -2.46 8.25 -5.51
C GLY A 424 -2.90 8.69 -4.11
N PRO A 425 -2.05 8.50 -3.05
CA PRO A 425 -2.53 8.63 -1.67
C PRO A 425 -2.95 10.06 -1.29
N SER A 426 -2.21 11.08 -1.71
CA SER A 426 -2.56 12.47 -1.41
C SER A 426 -3.85 12.91 -2.10
N MET A 427 -4.06 12.50 -3.35
CA MET A 427 -5.34 12.74 -4.06
C MET A 427 -6.48 11.99 -3.37
N GLY A 428 -6.27 10.73 -2.99
CA GLY A 428 -7.25 9.95 -2.22
C GLY A 428 -7.63 10.61 -0.90
N GLY A 429 -6.64 11.11 -0.15
CA GLY A 429 -6.89 11.88 1.08
C GLY A 429 -7.77 13.11 0.86
N ALA A 430 -7.49 13.90 -0.19
CA ALA A 430 -8.32 15.05 -0.55
C ALA A 430 -9.74 14.66 -0.96
N MET A 431 -9.90 13.55 -1.69
CA MET A 431 -11.22 13.02 -2.06
C MET A 431 -12.01 12.55 -0.84
N LEU A 432 -11.37 11.86 0.12
CA LEU A 432 -11.99 11.45 1.38
C LEU A 432 -12.48 12.67 2.17
N ALA A 433 -11.67 13.74 2.22
CA ALA A 433 -12.05 14.99 2.85
C ALA A 433 -13.28 15.63 2.16
N ALA A 434 -13.33 15.62 0.83
CA ALA A 434 -14.45 16.16 0.06
C ALA A 434 -15.76 15.39 0.35
N VAL A 435 -15.69 14.05 0.46
CA VAL A 435 -16.84 13.23 0.87
C VAL A 435 -17.26 13.53 2.31
N GLY A 436 -16.31 13.57 3.25
CA GLY A 436 -16.60 13.91 4.65
C GLY A 436 -17.19 15.30 4.85
N CYS A 437 -16.86 16.26 3.98
CA CYS A 437 -17.45 17.58 3.95
C CYS A 437 -18.83 17.64 3.28
N GLY A 438 -19.27 16.55 2.61
CA GLY A 438 -20.56 16.46 1.94
C GLY A 438 -20.59 17.03 0.51
N ALA A 439 -19.42 17.30 -0.09
CA ALA A 439 -19.33 17.75 -1.49
C ALA A 439 -19.68 16.64 -2.47
N TYR A 440 -19.46 15.39 -2.08
CA TYR A 440 -19.79 14.20 -2.85
C TYR A 440 -20.52 13.18 -1.98
N PRO A 441 -21.45 12.38 -2.57
CA PRO A 441 -22.31 11.48 -1.79
C PRO A 441 -21.54 10.29 -1.19
N ASP A 442 -20.52 9.80 -1.88
CA ASP A 442 -19.69 8.65 -1.46
C ASP A 442 -18.35 8.60 -2.18
N VAL A 443 -17.47 7.74 -1.67
CA VAL A 443 -16.10 7.55 -2.17
C VAL A 443 -16.08 6.92 -3.57
N GLU A 444 -17.00 6.02 -3.88
CA GLU A 444 -17.08 5.38 -5.20
C GLU A 444 -17.40 6.40 -6.29
N THR A 445 -18.34 7.29 -6.01
CA THR A 445 -18.74 8.37 -6.94
C THR A 445 -17.60 9.33 -7.25
N ILE A 446 -16.91 9.85 -6.21
CA ILE A 446 -15.81 10.81 -6.43
C ILE A 446 -14.59 10.12 -7.08
N GLY A 447 -14.25 8.90 -6.66
CA GLY A 447 -13.14 8.13 -7.21
C GLY A 447 -13.32 7.87 -8.71
N LYS A 448 -14.49 7.39 -9.14
CA LYS A 448 -14.81 7.16 -10.54
C LYS A 448 -14.85 8.46 -11.37
N LYS A 449 -15.31 9.55 -10.77
CA LYS A 449 -15.42 10.85 -11.46
C LYS A 449 -14.05 11.44 -11.81
N PHE A 450 -13.06 11.30 -10.93
CA PHE A 450 -11.77 11.97 -11.09
C PHE A 450 -10.66 11.07 -11.64
N ALA A 451 -10.84 9.76 -11.66
CA ALA A 451 -9.92 8.84 -12.32
C ALA A 451 -10.12 8.87 -13.85
N LYS A 452 -9.45 9.82 -14.50
CA LYS A 452 -9.52 9.95 -15.97
C LYS A 452 -8.55 9.00 -16.65
N VAL A 453 -9.07 8.08 -17.45
CA VAL A 453 -8.30 7.19 -18.31
C VAL A 453 -7.95 7.94 -19.61
N VAL A 454 -6.66 8.00 -19.93
CA VAL A 454 -6.15 8.66 -21.15
C VAL A 454 -5.72 7.68 -22.23
N ASP A 455 -5.44 6.42 -21.85
CA ASP A 455 -5.07 5.35 -22.77
C ASP A 455 -5.49 4.00 -22.19
N THR A 456 -5.73 3.01 -23.04
CA THR A 456 -6.04 1.64 -22.64
C THR A 456 -5.31 0.66 -23.55
N VAL A 457 -4.55 -0.24 -22.96
CA VAL A 457 -3.92 -1.36 -23.67
C VAL A 457 -4.86 -2.56 -23.61
N GLU A 458 -5.41 -2.94 -24.76
CA GLU A 458 -6.29 -4.10 -24.90
C GLU A 458 -5.46 -5.40 -25.01
N PRO A 459 -5.89 -6.51 -24.37
CA PRO A 459 -5.28 -7.79 -24.60
C PRO A 459 -5.60 -8.31 -26.01
N ASP A 460 -4.61 -8.98 -26.64
CA ASP A 460 -4.76 -9.63 -27.94
C ASP A 460 -5.06 -11.11 -27.70
N PRO A 461 -6.18 -11.67 -28.19
CA PRO A 461 -6.57 -13.05 -27.94
C PRO A 461 -5.50 -14.11 -28.34
N GLU A 462 -4.75 -13.87 -29.42
CA GLU A 462 -3.69 -14.80 -29.85
C GLU A 462 -2.51 -14.77 -28.86
N LEU A 463 -2.10 -13.58 -28.42
CA LEU A 463 -1.05 -13.43 -27.40
C LEU A 463 -1.49 -13.96 -26.04
N VAL A 464 -2.74 -13.73 -25.65
CA VAL A 464 -3.31 -14.29 -24.42
C VAL A 464 -3.21 -15.81 -24.42
N ALA A 465 -3.56 -16.48 -25.54
CA ALA A 465 -3.45 -17.93 -25.64
C ALA A 465 -1.99 -18.42 -25.49
N LYS A 466 -1.03 -17.74 -26.16
CA LYS A 466 0.40 -18.06 -26.04
C LYS A 466 0.91 -17.86 -24.61
N TYR A 467 0.53 -16.76 -23.96
CA TYR A 467 0.92 -16.48 -22.59
C TYR A 467 0.26 -17.41 -21.58
N GLU A 468 -0.94 -17.92 -21.86
CA GLU A 468 -1.57 -18.93 -21.00
C GLU A 468 -0.74 -20.21 -20.91
N GLU A 469 -0.26 -20.74 -22.03
CA GLU A 469 0.62 -21.92 -22.05
C GLU A 469 1.91 -21.66 -21.27
N ARG A 470 2.51 -20.49 -21.45
CA ARG A 470 3.73 -20.08 -20.74
C ARG A 470 3.48 -19.91 -19.24
N TYR A 471 2.37 -19.32 -18.86
CA TYR A 471 2.00 -19.13 -17.45
C TYR A 471 1.79 -20.47 -16.75
N GLN A 472 1.11 -21.43 -17.38
CA GLN A 472 0.96 -22.77 -16.80
C GLN A 472 2.32 -23.46 -16.56
N LYS A 473 3.29 -23.25 -17.43
CA LYS A 473 4.67 -23.72 -17.22
C LYS A 473 5.38 -22.95 -16.11
N PHE A 474 5.26 -21.62 -16.07
CA PHE A 474 5.84 -20.77 -15.04
C PHE A 474 5.41 -21.21 -13.62
N ARG A 475 4.12 -21.52 -13.43
CA ARG A 475 3.58 -21.98 -12.15
C ARG A 475 4.22 -23.27 -11.63
N THR A 476 4.78 -24.09 -12.48
CA THR A 476 5.45 -25.33 -12.06
C THR A 476 6.88 -25.10 -11.57
N LEU A 477 7.49 -23.95 -11.89
CA LEU A 477 8.90 -23.68 -11.58
C LEU A 477 9.14 -23.45 -10.10
N TYR A 478 8.33 -22.59 -9.46
CA TYR A 478 8.51 -22.30 -8.03
C TYR A 478 8.39 -23.57 -7.15
N PRO A 479 7.34 -24.42 -7.28
CA PRO A 479 7.27 -25.66 -6.51
C PRO A 479 8.47 -26.59 -6.74
N ALA A 480 8.98 -26.65 -7.97
CA ALA A 480 10.15 -27.47 -8.30
C ALA A 480 11.44 -26.92 -7.68
N MET A 481 11.58 -25.60 -7.58
CA MET A 481 12.77 -24.93 -7.05
C MET A 481 12.74 -24.75 -5.53
N LYS A 482 11.54 -24.70 -4.92
CA LYS A 482 11.35 -24.45 -3.49
C LYS A 482 12.23 -25.28 -2.55
N PRO A 483 12.45 -26.59 -2.79
CA PRO A 483 13.32 -27.39 -1.93
C PRO A 483 14.81 -27.00 -1.98
N LEU A 484 15.20 -26.11 -2.90
CA LEU A 484 16.58 -25.66 -3.10
C LEU A 484 16.85 -24.27 -2.50
N PHE A 485 15.83 -23.61 -2.00
CA PHE A 485 15.93 -22.31 -1.35
C PHE A 485 16.22 -22.41 0.13
#